data_fd158c9fe4ba21e72764762b05d1011d
#
_entry.id   fd158c9fe4ba21e72764762b05d1011d
#
_cell.length_a   1.000
_cell.length_b   1.000
_cell.length_c   1.000
_cell.angle_alpha   90.00
_cell.angle_beta   90.00
_cell.angle_gamma   90.00
#
_symmetry.space_group_name_H-M   'P 1'
#
loop_
_entity.id
_entity.type
_entity.pdbx_description
1 polymer ?
#
loop_
_entity_poly.entity_id
_entity_poly.type
_entity_poly.pdbx_seq_one_letter_code
_entity_poly.pdbx_strand_id
1 'polypeptide(L)'
;MRRLKTLFFYAFIFLAISCNNEPDEAPLIEKTARIEIDFEGSVEQYLINFGVHSLYQRQSDFVKATIIQPGDLEWTQVIDEANTFNLSTSTNFTELVIESEEPVHTFGFNFNVVHTGDIPAEDFENLRATIKVFGDNAEVQTFQYTARPVGEVSEALSEVVRF
;
A
#
# COMPACT_ATOMS: atom_id res chain seq x y z
N MET A 1 50.14 44.66 6.67
CA MET A 1 48.68 44.71 6.66
C MET A 1 48.04 44.25 5.31
N ARG A 2 48.69 44.40 4.16
CA ARG A 2 48.11 43.93 2.87
C ARG A 2 48.00 42.39 2.71
N ARG A 3 48.96 41.65 3.25
CA ARG A 3 48.98 40.16 3.14
C ARG A 3 47.91 39.46 4.00
N LEU A 4 47.50 40.07 5.09
CA LEU A 4 46.47 39.49 5.97
C LEU A 4 45.08 39.58 5.35
N LYS A 5 44.77 40.64 4.56
CA LYS A 5 43.49 40.80 3.87
C LYS A 5 43.29 39.78 2.74
N THR A 6 44.35 39.39 2.06
CA THR A 6 44.32 38.41 0.96
C THR A 6 44.05 37.00 1.50
N LEU A 7 44.58 36.66 2.67
CA LEU A 7 44.40 35.37 3.29
C LEU A 7 42.94 35.17 3.77
N PHE A 8 42.31 36.23 4.28
CA PHE A 8 40.89 36.21 4.65
C PHE A 8 39.95 36.04 3.47
N PHE A 9 40.29 36.59 2.32
CA PHE A 9 39.49 36.50 1.09
C PHE A 9 39.50 35.08 0.51
N TYR A 10 40.64 34.39 0.54
CA TYR A 10 40.73 32.99 0.12
C TYR A 10 40.03 32.02 1.10
N ALA A 11 40.09 32.29 2.40
CA ALA A 11 39.36 31.49 3.40
C ALA A 11 37.82 31.59 3.21
N PHE A 12 37.32 32.76 2.79
CA PHE A 12 35.89 32.96 2.56
C PHE A 12 35.40 32.27 1.26
N ILE A 13 36.24 32.17 0.24
CA ILE A 13 35.91 31.46 -1.01
C ILE A 13 35.87 29.95 -0.78
N PHE A 14 36.72 29.39 0.07
CA PHE A 14 36.66 27.94 0.43
C PHE A 14 35.46 27.58 1.26
N LEU A 15 34.93 28.47 2.09
CA LEU A 15 33.69 28.24 2.85
C LEU A 15 32.41 28.31 1.99
N ALA A 16 32.45 29.01 0.87
CA ALA A 16 31.28 29.11 -0.03
C ALA A 16 31.13 27.91 -0.98
N ILE A 17 32.17 27.07 -1.13
CA ILE A 17 32.12 25.87 -1.99
C ILE A 17 31.68 24.61 -1.18
N SER A 18 31.65 24.71 0.14
CA SER A 18 31.33 23.58 1.04
C SER A 18 29.82 23.37 1.32
N CYS A 19 28.93 24.12 0.67
CA CYS A 19 27.49 24.04 0.91
C CYS A 19 26.70 23.62 -0.32
N ASN A 20 27.10 22.58 -1.04
CA ASN A 20 26.27 21.98 -2.09
C ASN A 20 26.53 20.46 -2.20
N ASN A 21 26.62 19.77 -1.07
CA ASN A 21 26.38 18.35 -1.04
C ASN A 21 25.05 18.14 -0.28
N GLU A 22 23.94 18.48 -0.89
CA GLU A 22 22.73 17.74 -0.64
C GLU A 22 23.06 16.29 -1.02
N PRO A 23 22.90 15.32 -0.12
CA PRO A 23 23.05 13.94 -0.52
C PRO A 23 22.09 13.73 -1.68
N ASP A 24 22.61 13.29 -2.85
CA ASP A 24 21.79 12.88 -3.97
C ASP A 24 20.77 11.89 -3.39
N GLU A 25 19.53 12.33 -3.21
CA GLU A 25 18.46 11.42 -2.83
C GLU A 25 18.43 10.33 -3.88
N ALA A 26 18.54 9.09 -3.44
CA ALA A 26 18.47 7.97 -4.35
C ALA A 26 17.22 8.13 -5.22
N PRO A 27 17.32 7.95 -6.53
CA PRO A 27 16.19 8.15 -7.41
C PRO A 27 15.05 7.25 -6.96
N LEU A 28 13.87 7.82 -6.74
CA LEU A 28 12.66 7.05 -6.46
C LEU A 28 12.38 6.13 -7.64
N ILE A 29 12.26 4.86 -7.36
CA ILE A 29 11.90 3.86 -8.36
C ILE A 29 10.37 3.79 -8.39
N GLU A 30 9.78 3.93 -9.58
CA GLU A 30 8.34 3.80 -9.80
C GLU A 30 8.07 2.47 -10.50
N LYS A 31 7.06 1.76 -10.03
CA LYS A 31 6.63 0.47 -10.58
C LYS A 31 5.12 0.40 -10.67
N THR A 32 4.59 -0.32 -11.63
CA THR A 32 3.19 -0.70 -11.62
C THR A 32 2.95 -1.61 -10.42
N ALA A 33 2.21 -1.10 -9.44
CA ALA A 33 1.90 -1.82 -8.22
C ALA A 33 0.69 -2.72 -8.43
N ARG A 34 0.79 -3.97 -8.00
CA ARG A 34 -0.31 -4.93 -8.00
C ARG A 34 -0.36 -5.66 -6.67
N ILE A 35 -1.57 -5.87 -6.17
CA ILE A 35 -1.83 -6.68 -5.00
C ILE A 35 -2.75 -7.84 -5.39
N GLU A 36 -2.39 -9.02 -4.94
CA GLU A 36 -3.18 -10.25 -5.07
C GLU A 36 -3.50 -10.78 -3.68
N ILE A 37 -4.76 -11.10 -3.44
CA ILE A 37 -5.22 -11.64 -2.17
C ILE A 37 -5.93 -12.95 -2.45
N ASP A 38 -5.33 -14.05 -1.99
CA ASP A 38 -5.92 -15.38 -2.03
C ASP A 38 -6.64 -15.64 -0.70
N PHE A 39 -7.90 -16.02 -0.76
CA PHE A 39 -8.75 -16.32 0.40
C PHE A 39 -8.97 -17.81 0.58
N GLU A 40 -8.91 -18.27 1.80
CA GLU A 40 -9.22 -19.65 2.23
C GLU A 40 -10.17 -19.63 3.42
N GLY A 41 -10.97 -20.70 3.56
CA GLY A 41 -11.96 -20.85 4.63
C GLY A 41 -13.35 -20.32 4.24
N SER A 42 -14.19 -20.07 5.22
CA SER A 42 -15.61 -19.69 5.02
C SER A 42 -15.77 -18.21 4.71
N VAL A 43 -15.31 -17.77 3.52
CA VAL A 43 -15.30 -16.36 3.08
C VAL A 43 -16.68 -15.73 3.16
N GLU A 44 -17.74 -16.47 2.82
CA GLU A 44 -19.15 -16.04 2.80
C GLU A 44 -19.67 -15.63 4.19
N GLN A 45 -18.96 -15.99 5.25
CA GLN A 45 -19.31 -15.64 6.62
C GLN A 45 -18.71 -14.31 7.07
N TYR A 46 -17.97 -13.62 6.18
CA TYR A 46 -17.28 -12.40 6.52
C TYR A 46 -17.64 -11.22 5.61
N LEU A 47 -17.70 -10.04 6.22
CA LEU A 47 -17.58 -8.78 5.52
C LEU A 47 -16.10 -8.48 5.35
N ILE A 48 -15.64 -8.39 4.11
CA ILE A 48 -14.28 -8.05 3.76
C ILE A 48 -14.20 -6.53 3.60
N ASN A 49 -13.29 -5.90 4.35
CA ASN A 49 -12.95 -4.50 4.17
C ASN A 49 -11.51 -4.41 3.69
N PHE A 50 -11.34 -3.84 2.52
CA PHE A 50 -10.03 -3.59 1.91
C PHE A 50 -9.93 -2.14 1.48
N GLY A 51 -8.81 -1.51 1.78
CA GLY A 51 -8.55 -0.15 1.35
C GLY A 51 -7.19 -0.02 0.69
N VAL A 52 -7.12 0.79 -0.37
CA VAL A 52 -5.88 1.22 -0.98
C VAL A 52 -5.69 2.70 -0.68
N HIS A 53 -4.47 3.07 -0.33
CA HIS A 53 -4.09 4.44 -0.05
C HIS A 53 -2.62 4.68 -0.39
N SER A 54 -2.17 5.92 -0.31
CA SER A 54 -0.75 6.27 -0.49
C SER A 54 -0.17 5.83 -1.83
N LEU A 55 -0.97 5.89 -2.91
CA LEU A 55 -0.51 5.69 -4.27
C LEU A 55 0.16 6.96 -4.77
N TYR A 56 1.48 7.06 -4.65
CA TYR A 56 2.21 8.28 -5.00
C TYR A 56 3.22 8.04 -6.11
N GLN A 57 3.24 8.98 -7.03
CA GLN A 57 4.31 9.20 -8.01
C GLN A 57 5.35 10.21 -7.50
N ARG A 58 6.41 10.42 -8.26
CA ARG A 58 7.54 11.29 -7.90
C ARG A 58 7.15 12.75 -7.57
N GLN A 59 6.04 13.24 -8.11
CA GLN A 59 5.56 14.62 -7.92
C GLN A 59 4.34 14.73 -7.02
N SER A 60 4.08 13.73 -6.20
CA SER A 60 2.90 13.63 -5.34
C SER A 60 1.58 13.58 -6.12
N ASP A 61 1.62 13.23 -7.40
CA ASP A 61 0.42 13.01 -8.18
C ASP A 61 -0.30 11.77 -7.69
N PHE A 62 -1.61 11.85 -7.57
CA PHE A 62 -2.45 10.74 -7.16
C PHE A 62 -2.67 9.81 -8.34
N VAL A 63 -2.45 8.54 -8.10
CA VAL A 63 -2.68 7.46 -9.06
C VAL A 63 -3.94 6.70 -8.64
N LYS A 64 -4.76 6.32 -9.60
CA LYS A 64 -5.92 5.49 -9.35
C LYS A 64 -5.55 4.03 -9.22
N ALA A 65 -6.41 3.30 -8.48
CA ALA A 65 -6.35 1.86 -8.37
C ALA A 65 -7.61 1.24 -8.96
N THR A 66 -7.45 0.17 -9.72
CA THR A 66 -8.54 -0.56 -10.36
C THR A 66 -8.61 -1.98 -9.83
N ILE A 67 -9.82 -2.46 -9.55
CA ILE A 67 -10.07 -3.88 -9.22
C ILE A 67 -10.09 -4.65 -10.55
N ILE A 68 -9.16 -5.59 -10.67
CA ILE A 68 -9.03 -6.42 -11.88
C ILE A 68 -9.84 -7.71 -11.72
N GLN A 69 -9.89 -8.26 -10.50
CA GLN A 69 -10.61 -9.50 -10.20
C GLN A 69 -11.20 -9.45 -8.79
N PRO A 70 -12.46 -9.86 -8.63
CA PRO A 70 -13.43 -10.19 -9.69
C PRO A 70 -13.80 -8.96 -10.51
N GLY A 71 -14.04 -9.11 -11.82
CA GLY A 71 -14.20 -8.01 -12.76
C GLY A 71 -15.55 -7.27 -12.68
N ASP A 72 -16.48 -7.75 -11.87
CA ASP A 72 -17.78 -7.14 -11.59
C ASP A 72 -17.83 -6.40 -10.25
N LEU A 73 -16.69 -6.36 -9.54
CA LEU A 73 -16.58 -5.69 -8.25
C LEU A 73 -16.10 -4.25 -8.44
N GLU A 74 -16.76 -3.33 -7.75
CA GLU A 74 -16.43 -1.92 -7.79
C GLU A 74 -16.05 -1.40 -6.40
N TRP A 75 -15.28 -0.32 -6.35
CA TRP A 75 -14.99 0.37 -5.11
C TRP A 75 -16.28 0.87 -4.45
N THR A 76 -16.50 0.53 -3.20
CA THR A 76 -17.65 0.99 -2.41
C THR A 76 -17.56 2.50 -2.16
N GLN A 77 -16.36 3.02 -2.00
CA GLN A 77 -16.10 4.44 -1.79
C GLN A 77 -14.74 4.83 -2.40
N VAL A 78 -14.73 5.95 -3.12
CA VAL A 78 -13.53 6.59 -3.62
C VAL A 78 -13.45 8.00 -3.03
N ILE A 79 -12.31 8.35 -2.43
CA ILE A 79 -12.02 9.67 -1.88
C ILE A 79 -10.83 10.23 -2.66
N ASP A 80 -11.08 10.89 -3.77
CA ASP A 80 -10.07 11.41 -4.69
C ASP A 80 -9.07 12.35 -3.99
N GLU A 81 -9.57 13.26 -3.13
CA GLU A 81 -8.73 14.23 -2.40
C GLU A 81 -7.74 13.57 -1.43
N ALA A 82 -8.05 12.37 -0.95
CA ALA A 82 -7.22 11.61 -0.02
C ALA A 82 -6.50 10.44 -0.70
N ASN A 83 -6.68 10.27 -2.02
CA ASN A 83 -6.17 9.10 -2.76
C ASN A 83 -6.46 7.78 -2.04
N THR A 84 -7.73 7.60 -1.68
CA THR A 84 -8.19 6.46 -0.90
C THR A 84 -9.33 5.76 -1.61
N PHE A 85 -9.19 4.45 -1.79
CA PHE A 85 -10.15 3.57 -2.41
C PHE A 85 -10.57 2.52 -1.40
N ASN A 86 -11.85 2.43 -1.08
CA ASN A 86 -12.36 1.49 -0.11
C ASN A 86 -13.33 0.51 -0.76
N LEU A 87 -13.14 -0.75 -0.45
CA LEU A 87 -14.03 -1.86 -0.76
C LEU A 87 -14.60 -2.41 0.55
N SER A 88 -15.91 -2.59 0.60
CA SER A 88 -16.59 -3.30 1.68
C SER A 88 -17.60 -4.23 1.05
N THR A 89 -17.39 -5.55 1.17
CA THR A 89 -18.18 -6.54 0.47
C THR A 89 -18.31 -7.84 1.27
N SER A 90 -19.45 -8.51 1.14
CA SER A 90 -19.71 -9.87 1.63
C SER A 90 -19.86 -10.88 0.47
N THR A 91 -19.45 -10.48 -0.73
CA THR A 91 -19.53 -11.36 -1.91
C THR A 91 -18.54 -12.51 -1.76
N ASN A 92 -18.97 -13.72 -2.11
CA ASN A 92 -18.13 -14.91 -2.08
C ASN A 92 -17.21 -14.92 -3.30
N PHE A 93 -15.92 -14.69 -3.07
CA PHE A 93 -14.85 -14.82 -4.06
C PHE A 93 -13.59 -15.36 -3.36
N THR A 94 -12.75 -16.05 -4.09
CA THR A 94 -11.52 -16.69 -3.57
C THR A 94 -10.28 -15.86 -3.87
N GLU A 95 -10.38 -14.85 -4.72
CA GLU A 95 -9.26 -14.02 -5.13
C GLU A 95 -9.70 -12.57 -5.33
N LEU A 96 -8.87 -11.63 -4.89
CA LEU A 96 -9.01 -10.20 -5.15
C LEU A 96 -7.71 -9.68 -5.75
N VAL A 97 -7.78 -9.09 -6.95
CA VAL A 97 -6.62 -8.49 -7.63
C VAL A 97 -6.89 -7.02 -7.88
N ILE A 98 -5.94 -6.19 -7.45
CA ILE A 98 -6.00 -4.74 -7.62
C ILE A 98 -4.68 -4.26 -8.22
N GLU A 99 -4.74 -3.30 -9.14
CA GLU A 99 -3.57 -2.75 -9.81
C GLU A 99 -3.63 -1.22 -9.84
N SER A 100 -2.47 -0.56 -9.72
CA SER A 100 -2.35 0.87 -9.96
C SER A 100 -2.44 1.16 -11.46
N GLU A 101 -3.19 2.18 -11.85
CA GLU A 101 -3.35 2.56 -13.27
C GLU A 101 -2.05 3.08 -13.89
N GLU A 102 -1.16 3.63 -13.06
CA GLU A 102 0.15 4.15 -13.45
C GLU A 102 1.22 3.68 -12.46
N PRO A 103 2.52 3.71 -12.85
CA PRO A 103 3.61 3.40 -11.95
C PRO A 103 3.65 4.31 -10.72
N VAL A 104 3.93 3.74 -9.55
CA VAL A 104 4.03 4.43 -8.26
C VAL A 104 5.31 4.05 -7.53
N HIS A 105 5.83 4.92 -6.68
CA HIS A 105 6.94 4.59 -5.79
C HIS A 105 6.48 4.09 -4.42
N THR A 106 5.19 4.27 -4.10
CA THR A 106 4.60 3.87 -2.82
C THR A 106 3.20 3.33 -3.05
N PHE A 107 2.89 2.20 -2.40
CA PHE A 107 1.59 1.57 -2.40
C PHE A 107 1.22 1.19 -0.97
N GLY A 108 0.18 1.79 -0.43
CA GLY A 108 -0.35 1.48 0.89
C GLY A 108 -1.68 0.75 0.81
N PHE A 109 -1.92 -0.17 1.74
CA PHE A 109 -3.20 -0.84 1.86
C PHE A 109 -3.57 -1.10 3.32
N ASN A 110 -4.85 -1.30 3.55
CA ASN A 110 -5.40 -1.84 4.78
C ASN A 110 -6.34 -2.99 4.46
N PHE A 111 -6.39 -3.96 5.36
CA PHE A 111 -7.24 -5.13 5.23
C PHE A 111 -7.77 -5.55 6.61
N ASN A 112 -9.07 -5.73 6.73
CA ASN A 112 -9.67 -6.38 7.86
C ASN A 112 -10.94 -7.12 7.45
N VAL A 113 -11.39 -8.01 8.31
CA VAL A 113 -12.65 -8.75 8.11
C VAL A 113 -13.48 -8.70 9.36
N VAL A 114 -14.80 -8.71 9.18
CA VAL A 114 -15.78 -8.76 10.25
C VAL A 114 -16.70 -9.97 10.03
N HIS A 115 -16.80 -10.87 11.00
CA HIS A 115 -17.73 -11.98 10.93
C HIS A 115 -19.18 -11.47 10.95
N THR A 116 -19.98 -11.89 9.98
CA THR A 116 -21.37 -11.43 9.79
C THR A 116 -22.43 -12.41 10.26
N GLY A 117 -22.07 -13.68 10.51
CA GLY A 117 -22.98 -14.72 10.97
C GLY A 117 -23.11 -14.74 12.50
N ASP A 118 -24.29 -15.07 13.01
CA ASP A 118 -24.54 -15.17 14.45
C ASP A 118 -23.94 -16.46 15.06
N ILE A 119 -23.92 -17.55 14.28
CA ILE A 119 -23.40 -18.86 14.69
C ILE A 119 -22.65 -19.47 13.49
N PRO A 120 -21.42 -19.96 13.70
CA PRO A 120 -20.71 -20.69 12.65
C PRO A 120 -21.46 -21.95 12.24
N ALA A 121 -21.43 -22.28 10.96
CA ALA A 121 -21.89 -23.59 10.47
C ALA A 121 -21.03 -24.72 11.06
N GLU A 122 -21.53 -25.98 11.02
CA GLU A 122 -20.79 -27.14 11.52
C GLU A 122 -19.40 -27.29 10.88
N ASP A 123 -19.27 -26.90 9.58
CA ASP A 123 -18.06 -26.97 8.80
C ASP A 123 -17.36 -25.58 8.68
N PHE A 124 -17.60 -24.67 9.64
CA PHE A 124 -17.04 -23.35 9.63
C PHE A 124 -15.52 -23.37 9.80
N GLU A 125 -14.83 -22.71 8.88
CA GLU A 125 -13.39 -22.44 8.97
C GLU A 125 -13.13 -20.94 9.04
N ASN A 126 -12.23 -20.54 9.95
CA ASN A 126 -11.80 -19.15 10.00
C ASN A 126 -11.19 -18.74 8.66
N LEU A 127 -11.55 -17.54 8.20
CA LEU A 127 -10.96 -16.96 6.99
C LEU A 127 -9.48 -16.72 7.18
N ARG A 128 -8.70 -17.14 6.18
CA ARG A 128 -7.28 -16.81 6.00
C ARG A 128 -7.11 -16.06 4.69
N ALA A 129 -6.16 -15.16 4.65
CA ALA A 129 -5.80 -14.47 3.43
C ALA A 129 -4.28 -14.42 3.26
N THR A 130 -3.81 -14.76 2.05
CA THR A 130 -2.44 -14.54 1.62
C THR A 130 -2.41 -13.35 0.71
N ILE A 131 -1.71 -12.29 1.13
CA ILE A 131 -1.66 -11.01 0.43
C ILE A 131 -0.26 -10.84 -0.16
N LYS A 132 -0.17 -10.81 -1.49
CA LYS A 132 1.09 -10.64 -2.23
C LYS A 132 1.11 -9.28 -2.90
N VAL A 133 2.21 -8.54 -2.74
CA VAL A 133 2.44 -7.26 -3.41
C VAL A 133 3.52 -7.42 -4.46
N PHE A 134 3.24 -6.91 -5.66
CA PHE A 134 4.11 -6.96 -6.81
C PHE A 134 4.47 -5.54 -7.27
N GLY A 135 5.67 -5.40 -7.82
CA GLY A 135 6.10 -4.25 -8.59
C GLY A 135 6.64 -4.70 -9.94
N ASP A 136 6.05 -4.23 -11.06
CA ASP A 136 6.37 -4.69 -12.43
C ASP A 136 6.32 -6.22 -12.58
N ASN A 137 5.31 -6.87 -12.02
CA ASN A 137 5.10 -8.32 -12.00
C ASN A 137 6.14 -9.13 -11.18
N ALA A 138 7.06 -8.48 -10.47
CA ALA A 138 7.93 -9.16 -9.52
C ALA A 138 7.35 -9.07 -8.12
N GLU A 139 7.19 -10.20 -7.43
CA GLU A 139 6.78 -10.22 -6.03
C GLU A 139 7.81 -9.47 -5.16
N VAL A 140 7.32 -8.50 -4.39
CA VAL A 140 8.13 -7.67 -3.49
C VAL A 140 7.95 -8.10 -2.05
N GLN A 141 6.70 -8.40 -1.67
CA GLN A 141 6.36 -8.74 -0.29
C GLN A 141 5.12 -9.62 -0.21
N THR A 142 5.07 -10.49 0.79
CA THR A 142 3.91 -11.33 1.10
C THR A 142 3.54 -11.19 2.57
N PHE A 143 2.24 -11.08 2.85
CA PHE A 143 1.67 -11.01 4.17
C PHE A 143 0.67 -12.15 4.38
N GLN A 144 0.54 -12.61 5.62
CA GLN A 144 -0.44 -13.60 6.02
C GLN A 144 -1.43 -12.96 7.00
N TYR A 145 -2.68 -13.19 6.78
CA TYR A 145 -3.75 -12.74 7.65
C TYR A 145 -4.63 -13.92 8.07
N THR A 146 -5.04 -13.93 9.33
CA THR A 146 -6.00 -14.92 9.84
C THR A 146 -7.05 -14.19 10.66
N ALA A 147 -8.31 -14.34 10.29
CA ALA A 147 -9.42 -13.82 11.06
C ALA A 147 -9.45 -14.47 12.44
N ARG A 148 -9.79 -13.69 13.45
CA ARG A 148 -9.99 -14.22 14.80
C ARG A 148 -11.28 -15.05 14.87
N PRO A 149 -11.37 -15.95 15.85
CA PRO A 149 -12.60 -16.72 16.10
C PRO A 149 -13.83 -15.81 16.25
N VAL A 150 -14.98 -16.36 15.98
CA VAL A 150 -16.27 -15.70 16.16
C VAL A 150 -16.40 -15.11 17.55
N GLY A 151 -16.85 -13.85 17.62
CA GLY A 151 -16.99 -13.10 18.87
C GLY A 151 -15.75 -12.32 19.30
N GLU A 152 -14.62 -12.49 18.60
CA GLU A 152 -13.41 -11.69 18.80
C GLU A 152 -13.25 -10.67 17.67
N VAL A 153 -12.66 -9.52 17.99
CA VAL A 153 -12.36 -8.49 16.99
C VAL A 153 -11.07 -8.86 16.26
N SER A 154 -11.17 -9.03 14.95
CA SER A 154 -9.98 -9.22 14.10
C SER A 154 -9.18 -7.92 14.00
N GLU A 155 -7.87 -8.03 14.12
CA GLU A 155 -6.97 -6.89 13.96
C GLU A 155 -6.87 -6.51 12.47
N ALA A 156 -6.78 -5.21 12.20
CA ALA A 156 -6.52 -4.74 10.84
C ALA A 156 -5.03 -4.91 10.50
N LEU A 157 -4.76 -5.39 9.30
CA LEU A 157 -3.44 -5.32 8.68
C LEU A 157 -3.36 -3.98 7.91
N SER A 158 -2.35 -3.17 8.19
CA SER A 158 -2.11 -1.91 7.49
C SER A 158 -0.63 -1.78 7.17
N GLU A 159 -0.32 -1.67 5.88
CA GLU A 159 1.04 -1.72 5.38
C GLU A 159 1.27 -0.67 4.29
N VAL A 160 2.53 -0.24 4.16
CA VAL A 160 3.00 0.66 3.09
C VAL A 160 4.25 0.06 2.48
N VAL A 161 4.14 -0.32 1.21
CA VAL A 161 5.25 -0.86 0.41
C VAL A 161 5.88 0.26 -0.40
N ARG A 162 7.21 0.32 -0.43
CA ARG A 162 8.00 1.24 -1.25
C ARG A 162 8.80 0.43 -2.27
N PHE A 163 8.85 0.95 -3.49
CA PHE A 163 9.56 0.33 -4.61
C PHE A 163 10.92 0.96 -4.84
#